data_cdce6141c69e7ac1f77fbe3387687eb5
#
_entry.id   cdce6141c69e7ac1f77fbe3387687eb5
#
_cell.length_a   1.000
_cell.length_b   1.000
_cell.length_c   1.000
_cell.angle_alpha   90.00
_cell.angle_beta   90.00
_cell.angle_gamma   90.00
#
_symmetry.space_group_name_H-M   'P 1'
#
loop_
_entity.id
_entity.type
_entity.pdbx_description
1 polymer ?
#
loop_
_entity_poly.entity_id
_entity_poly.type
_entity_poly.pdbx_seq_one_letter_code
_entity_poly.pdbx_strand_id
1 'polypeptide(L)'
;MTAFSGESLARNKYTFFAAKARADGFEQIANLFLETADDERAHAEIWFNYLGAAGKTEDNLTSAAAGEHYEWAEMYDAFAKAAREEGFDDIAVKFELVGKIESEHEKRFNKLLKNVKDNEVFRSGTAAMWVCGNCGHIHIGEAAPENCPVCGKPRAYFAIKAENY
;
A
#
# COMPACT_ATOMS: atom_id res chain seq x y z
N MET A 1 -6.31 8.68 -18.00
CA MET A 1 -6.72 8.90 -16.58
C MET A 1 -8.17 8.45 -16.32
N THR A 2 -9.19 8.96 -17.01
CA THR A 2 -10.61 8.67 -16.69
C THR A 2 -10.93 7.17 -16.65
N ALA A 3 -10.46 6.37 -17.64
CA ALA A 3 -10.67 4.92 -17.63
C ALA A 3 -10.03 4.27 -16.40
N PHE A 4 -8.75 4.54 -16.12
CA PHE A 4 -8.07 4.03 -14.91
C PHE A 4 -8.83 4.37 -13.62
N SER A 5 -9.28 5.63 -13.48
CA SER A 5 -10.04 6.05 -12.29
C SER A 5 -11.40 5.35 -12.19
N GLY A 6 -12.09 5.16 -13.33
CA GLY A 6 -13.37 4.45 -13.39
C GLY A 6 -13.28 3.01 -12.90
N GLU A 7 -12.32 2.26 -13.46
CA GLU A 7 -12.10 0.85 -13.08
C GLU A 7 -11.63 0.72 -11.61
N SER A 8 -10.74 1.63 -11.17
CA SER A 8 -10.28 1.64 -9.77
C SER A 8 -11.42 1.89 -8.79
N LEU A 9 -12.35 2.80 -9.12
CA LEU A 9 -13.54 3.06 -8.33
C LEU A 9 -14.50 1.87 -8.36
N ALA A 10 -14.75 1.26 -9.52
CA ALA A 10 -15.61 0.08 -9.67
C ALA A 10 -15.08 -1.08 -8.83
N ARG A 11 -13.79 -1.38 -8.92
CA ARG A 11 -13.12 -2.40 -8.11
C ARG A 11 -13.40 -2.23 -6.62
N ASN A 12 -13.21 -1.03 -6.07
CA ASN A 12 -13.46 -0.77 -4.65
C ASN A 12 -14.96 -0.88 -4.28
N LYS A 13 -15.85 -0.33 -5.11
CA LYS A 13 -17.31 -0.42 -4.89
C LYS A 13 -17.79 -1.87 -4.85
N TYR A 14 -17.33 -2.71 -5.78
CA TYR A 14 -17.76 -4.12 -5.83
C TYR A 14 -17.24 -4.91 -4.63
N THR A 15 -16.06 -4.61 -4.11
CA THR A 15 -15.57 -5.19 -2.85
C THR A 15 -16.49 -4.83 -1.67
N PHE A 16 -16.97 -3.59 -1.59
CA PHE A 16 -17.92 -3.17 -0.54
C PHE A 16 -19.31 -3.78 -0.75
N PHE A 17 -19.77 -3.90 -2.00
CA PHE A 17 -21.05 -4.56 -2.33
C PHE A 17 -21.02 -6.05 -2.01
N ALA A 18 -19.87 -6.72 -2.22
CA ALA A 18 -19.69 -8.11 -1.82
C ALA A 18 -19.83 -8.30 -0.30
N ALA A 19 -19.21 -7.41 0.50
CA ALA A 19 -19.36 -7.46 1.95
C ALA A 19 -20.82 -7.29 2.39
N LYS A 20 -21.56 -6.38 1.76
CA LYS A 20 -22.99 -6.18 2.04
C LYS A 20 -23.83 -7.38 1.62
N ALA A 21 -23.61 -7.93 0.42
CA ALA A 21 -24.33 -9.10 -0.06
C ALA A 21 -24.14 -10.31 0.87
N ARG A 22 -22.91 -10.52 1.36
CA ARG A 22 -22.61 -11.56 2.34
C ARG A 22 -23.35 -11.35 3.66
N ALA A 23 -23.39 -10.11 4.16
CA ALA A 23 -24.14 -9.77 5.38
C ALA A 23 -25.66 -9.99 5.22
N ASP A 24 -26.19 -9.87 4.00
CA ASP A 24 -27.59 -10.11 3.67
C ASP A 24 -27.89 -11.60 3.38
N GLY A 25 -26.89 -12.49 3.44
CA GLY A 25 -27.05 -13.94 3.21
C GLY A 25 -26.93 -14.38 1.74
N PHE A 26 -26.45 -13.52 0.85
CA PHE A 26 -26.33 -13.79 -0.59
C PHE A 26 -24.89 -14.14 -0.98
N GLU A 27 -24.35 -15.27 -0.53
CA GLU A 27 -22.96 -15.67 -0.74
C GLU A 27 -22.59 -15.78 -2.22
N GLN A 28 -23.47 -16.31 -3.07
CA GLN A 28 -23.23 -16.40 -4.52
C GLN A 28 -23.07 -14.99 -5.14
N ILE A 29 -23.93 -14.04 -4.76
CA ILE A 29 -23.85 -12.66 -5.26
C ILE A 29 -22.57 -11.99 -4.76
N ALA A 30 -22.18 -12.21 -3.51
CA ALA A 30 -20.95 -11.69 -2.95
C ALA A 30 -19.72 -12.19 -3.73
N ASN A 31 -19.68 -13.47 -4.07
CA ASN A 31 -18.57 -14.05 -4.84
C ASN A 31 -18.51 -13.49 -6.26
N LEU A 32 -19.64 -13.28 -6.94
CA LEU A 32 -19.69 -12.65 -8.26
C LEU A 32 -19.21 -11.19 -8.22
N PHE A 33 -19.53 -10.43 -7.16
CA PHE A 33 -18.98 -9.09 -6.98
C PHE A 33 -17.45 -9.11 -6.79
N LEU A 34 -16.89 -10.09 -6.06
CA LEU A 34 -15.43 -10.19 -5.87
C LEU A 34 -14.72 -10.60 -7.16
N GLU A 35 -15.29 -11.55 -7.93
CA GLU A 35 -14.78 -11.94 -9.24
C GLU A 35 -14.73 -10.71 -10.17
N THR A 36 -15.84 -9.97 -10.27
CA THR A 36 -15.89 -8.75 -11.09
C THR A 36 -14.90 -7.68 -10.57
N ALA A 37 -14.74 -7.54 -9.25
CA ALA A 37 -13.75 -6.60 -8.70
C ALA A 37 -12.30 -6.95 -9.10
N ASP A 38 -11.98 -8.23 -9.25
CA ASP A 38 -10.68 -8.68 -9.75
C ASP A 38 -10.51 -8.40 -11.26
N ASP A 39 -11.60 -8.51 -12.05
CA ASP A 39 -11.59 -8.11 -13.46
C ASP A 39 -11.34 -6.60 -13.61
N GLU A 40 -12.03 -5.76 -12.80
CA GLU A 40 -11.83 -4.30 -12.84
C GLU A 40 -10.41 -3.89 -12.40
N ARG A 41 -9.80 -4.64 -11.47
CA ARG A 41 -8.38 -4.44 -11.14
C ARG A 41 -7.48 -4.70 -12.37
N ALA A 42 -7.76 -5.76 -13.14
CA ALA A 42 -7.00 -6.09 -14.34
C ALA A 42 -7.21 -5.03 -15.45
N HIS A 43 -8.43 -4.52 -15.61
CA HIS A 43 -8.73 -3.42 -16.53
C HIS A 43 -7.98 -2.14 -16.13
N ALA A 44 -8.00 -1.79 -14.84
CA ALA A 44 -7.25 -0.64 -14.31
C ALA A 44 -5.74 -0.77 -14.60
N GLU A 45 -5.15 -1.97 -14.42
CA GLU A 45 -3.74 -2.25 -14.71
C GLU A 45 -3.38 -2.01 -16.19
N ILE A 46 -4.27 -2.37 -17.12
CA ILE A 46 -4.09 -2.09 -18.57
C ILE A 46 -3.92 -0.58 -18.78
N TRP A 47 -4.83 0.23 -18.26
CA TRP A 47 -4.78 1.68 -18.44
C TRP A 47 -3.62 2.33 -17.70
N PHE A 48 -3.28 1.82 -16.52
CA PHE A 48 -2.12 2.29 -15.76
C PHE A 48 -0.81 2.08 -16.53
N ASN A 49 -0.67 0.93 -17.20
CA ASN A 49 0.49 0.62 -18.02
C ASN A 49 0.56 1.55 -19.26
N TYR A 50 -0.57 1.81 -19.94
CA TYR A 50 -0.61 2.76 -21.06
C TYR A 50 -0.30 4.20 -20.64
N LEU A 51 -0.54 4.57 -19.40
CA LEU A 51 -0.16 5.88 -18.87
C LEU A 51 1.35 5.98 -18.57
N GLY A 52 2.08 4.87 -18.60
CA GLY A 52 3.48 4.82 -18.20
C GLY A 52 3.70 5.19 -16.72
N ALA A 53 2.67 4.99 -15.89
CA ALA A 53 2.67 5.47 -14.51
C ALA A 53 3.49 4.60 -13.55
N ALA A 54 3.78 3.33 -13.92
CA ALA A 54 4.68 2.46 -13.18
C ALA A 54 6.13 2.73 -13.62
N GLY A 55 6.86 3.46 -12.81
CA GLY A 55 8.29 3.71 -12.97
C GLY A 55 9.17 2.68 -12.25
N LYS A 56 10.44 3.00 -12.05
CA LYS A 56 11.31 2.24 -11.16
C LYS A 56 10.80 2.34 -9.71
N THR A 57 11.25 1.44 -8.85
CA THR A 57 10.83 1.43 -7.43
C THR A 57 11.06 2.78 -6.75
N GLU A 58 12.18 3.46 -7.01
CA GLU A 58 12.45 4.79 -6.44
C GLU A 58 11.45 5.85 -6.93
N ASP A 59 11.11 5.83 -8.23
CA ASP A 59 10.14 6.76 -8.81
C ASP A 59 8.75 6.52 -8.23
N ASN A 60 8.37 5.25 -8.07
CA ASN A 60 7.08 4.86 -7.50
C ASN A 60 6.98 5.25 -6.02
N LEU A 61 8.04 5.06 -5.23
CA LEU A 61 8.09 5.47 -3.82
C LEU A 61 8.01 7.00 -3.69
N THR A 62 8.68 7.73 -4.59
CA THR A 62 8.62 9.20 -4.64
C THR A 62 7.21 9.67 -4.97
N SER A 63 6.57 9.06 -5.97
CA SER A 63 5.20 9.39 -6.37
C SER A 63 4.20 9.07 -5.27
N ALA A 64 4.35 7.92 -4.61
CA ALA A 64 3.50 7.52 -3.49
C ALA A 64 3.63 8.53 -2.33
N ALA A 65 4.85 8.85 -1.89
CA ALA A 65 5.07 9.83 -0.82
C ALA A 65 4.46 11.20 -1.15
N ALA A 66 4.58 11.66 -2.40
CA ALA A 66 4.00 12.93 -2.84
C ALA A 66 2.46 12.89 -2.86
N GLY A 67 1.85 11.76 -3.21
CA GLY A 67 0.41 11.55 -3.15
C GLY A 67 -0.12 11.64 -1.71
N GLU A 68 0.47 10.86 -0.81
CA GLU A 68 0.11 10.90 0.61
C GLU A 68 0.30 12.30 1.23
N HIS A 69 1.40 13.00 0.85
CA HIS A 69 1.63 14.37 1.29
C HIS A 69 0.48 15.30 0.89
N TYR A 70 0.08 15.27 -0.38
CA TYR A 70 -1.06 16.06 -0.86
C TYR A 70 -2.35 15.71 -0.11
N GLU A 71 -2.60 14.43 0.14
CA GLU A 71 -3.82 14.00 0.82
C GLU A 71 -3.91 14.55 2.24
N TRP A 72 -2.85 14.45 3.05
CA TRP A 72 -2.92 14.92 4.43
C TRP A 72 -2.69 16.42 4.59
N ALA A 73 -1.80 17.03 3.78
CA ALA A 73 -1.42 18.43 3.96
C ALA A 73 -2.42 19.41 3.33
N GLU A 74 -3.14 18.98 2.27
CA GLU A 74 -4.01 19.85 1.51
C GLU A 74 -5.46 19.33 1.47
N MET A 75 -5.67 18.12 0.96
CA MET A 75 -7.00 17.60 0.64
C MET A 75 -7.86 17.37 1.90
N TYR A 76 -7.39 16.58 2.85
CA TYR A 76 -8.14 16.27 4.07
C TYR A 76 -8.25 17.47 5.01
N ASP A 77 -7.24 18.33 5.06
CA ASP A 77 -7.32 19.61 5.81
C ASP A 77 -8.43 20.52 5.27
N ALA A 78 -8.49 20.68 3.94
CA ALA A 78 -9.55 21.45 3.30
C ALA A 78 -10.94 20.84 3.50
N PHE A 79 -11.06 19.51 3.38
CA PHE A 79 -12.32 18.81 3.60
C PHE A 79 -12.80 18.90 5.06
N ALA A 80 -11.89 18.80 6.03
CA ALA A 80 -12.25 18.95 7.44
C ALA A 80 -12.75 20.35 7.76
N LYS A 81 -12.13 21.39 7.19
CA LYS A 81 -12.57 22.78 7.33
C LYS A 81 -13.97 23.00 6.73
N ALA A 82 -14.18 22.56 5.49
CA ALA A 82 -15.47 22.68 4.82
C ALA A 82 -16.57 21.93 5.59
N ALA A 83 -16.29 20.70 6.05
CA ALA A 83 -17.27 19.94 6.83
C ALA A 83 -17.66 20.65 8.14
N ARG A 84 -16.72 21.32 8.83
CA ARG A 84 -17.04 22.12 10.02
C ARG A 84 -17.89 23.34 9.68
N GLU A 85 -17.56 24.06 8.60
CA GLU A 85 -18.31 25.22 8.14
C GLU A 85 -19.78 24.86 7.76
N GLU A 86 -19.97 23.65 7.25
CA GLU A 86 -21.30 23.11 6.90
C GLU A 86 -22.01 22.42 8.08
N GLY A 87 -21.40 22.33 9.26
CA GLY A 87 -21.98 21.74 10.48
C GLY A 87 -21.88 20.22 10.58
N PHE A 88 -20.98 19.58 9.83
CA PHE A 88 -20.72 18.13 9.85
C PHE A 88 -19.47 17.79 10.69
N ASP A 89 -19.50 18.10 11.98
CA ASP A 89 -18.35 17.94 12.89
C ASP A 89 -17.83 16.50 12.98
N ASP A 90 -18.72 15.52 12.95
CA ASP A 90 -18.35 14.09 13.00
C ASP A 90 -17.60 13.65 11.71
N ILE A 91 -17.96 14.19 10.56
CA ILE A 91 -17.28 13.98 9.28
C ILE A 91 -15.93 14.71 9.29
N ALA A 92 -15.88 15.95 9.79
CA ALA A 92 -14.64 16.71 9.91
C ALA A 92 -13.58 15.96 10.75
N VAL A 93 -13.99 15.41 11.90
CA VAL A 93 -13.11 14.58 12.74
C VAL A 93 -12.58 13.34 11.97
N LYS A 94 -13.40 12.71 11.13
CA LYS A 94 -12.94 11.57 10.32
C LYS A 94 -11.91 11.99 9.27
N PHE A 95 -12.11 13.12 8.59
CA PHE A 95 -11.11 13.66 7.68
C PHE A 95 -9.78 13.93 8.39
N GLU A 96 -9.79 14.55 9.57
CA GLU A 96 -8.59 14.80 10.36
C GLU A 96 -7.87 13.51 10.79
N LEU A 97 -8.63 12.48 11.17
CA LEU A 97 -8.07 11.19 11.57
C LEU A 97 -7.46 10.43 10.40
N VAL A 98 -8.13 10.43 9.24
CA VAL A 98 -7.57 9.80 8.02
C VAL A 98 -6.33 10.58 7.59
N GLY A 99 -6.35 11.92 7.55
CA GLY A 99 -5.17 12.71 7.23
C GLY A 99 -3.94 12.39 8.10
N LYS A 100 -4.14 12.07 9.39
CA LYS A 100 -3.03 11.60 10.25
C LYS A 100 -2.48 10.24 9.80
N ILE A 101 -3.32 9.35 9.28
CA ILE A 101 -2.88 8.05 8.74
C ILE A 101 -2.04 8.27 7.48
N GLU A 102 -2.47 9.15 6.58
CA GLU A 102 -1.75 9.44 5.33
C GLU A 102 -0.39 10.11 5.62
N SER A 103 -0.28 10.91 6.68
CA SER A 103 1.01 11.41 7.17
C SER A 103 1.98 10.29 7.61
N GLU A 104 1.47 9.22 8.21
CA GLU A 104 2.31 8.05 8.55
C GLU A 104 2.66 7.20 7.31
N HIS A 105 1.78 7.14 6.30
CA HIS A 105 2.09 6.52 5.00
C HIS A 105 3.19 7.27 4.28
N GLU A 106 3.15 8.60 4.21
CA GLU A 106 4.22 9.43 3.65
C GLU A 106 5.56 9.15 4.33
N LYS A 107 5.61 9.16 5.66
CA LYS A 107 6.82 8.85 6.43
C LYS A 107 7.37 7.46 6.09
N ARG A 108 6.48 6.47 5.96
CA ARG A 108 6.84 5.10 5.57
C ARG A 108 7.48 5.08 4.18
N PHE A 109 6.83 5.68 3.17
CA PHE A 109 7.37 5.70 1.80
C PHE A 109 8.68 6.46 1.70
N ASN A 110 8.83 7.60 2.39
CA ASN A 110 10.07 8.34 2.44
C ASN A 110 11.21 7.54 3.10
N LYS A 111 10.92 6.77 4.16
CA LYS A 111 11.92 5.88 4.79
C LYS A 111 12.33 4.76 3.84
N LEU A 112 11.38 4.13 3.14
CA LEU A 112 11.67 3.08 2.16
C LEU A 112 12.49 3.64 0.99
N LEU A 113 12.14 4.81 0.49
CA LEU A 113 12.89 5.50 -0.57
C LEU A 113 14.34 5.76 -0.15
N LYS A 114 14.54 6.26 1.08
CA LYS A 114 15.88 6.44 1.65
C LYS A 114 16.65 5.12 1.68
N ASN A 115 16.05 4.05 2.19
CA ASN A 115 16.69 2.74 2.27
C ASN A 115 17.11 2.21 0.89
N VAL A 116 16.29 2.45 -0.16
CA VAL A 116 16.64 2.05 -1.54
C VAL A 116 17.83 2.87 -2.04
N LYS A 117 17.79 4.19 -1.90
CA LYS A 117 18.87 5.11 -2.34
C LYS A 117 20.20 4.85 -1.64
N ASP A 118 20.16 4.52 -0.36
CA ASP A 118 21.34 4.28 0.46
C ASP A 118 21.82 2.81 0.41
N ASN A 119 21.16 1.95 -0.36
CA ASN A 119 21.41 0.50 -0.42
C ASN A 119 21.28 -0.19 0.95
N GLU A 120 20.35 0.28 1.78
CA GLU A 120 20.10 -0.23 3.14
C GLU A 120 18.93 -1.23 3.22
N VAL A 121 18.25 -1.53 2.11
CA VAL A 121 17.11 -2.49 2.10
C VAL A 121 17.52 -3.87 2.62
N PHE A 122 18.73 -4.32 2.28
CA PHE A 122 19.27 -5.64 2.65
C PHE A 122 20.53 -5.53 3.53
N ARG A 123 20.73 -4.37 4.15
CA ARG A 123 21.83 -4.10 5.07
C ARG A 123 21.31 -3.37 6.32
N SER A 124 21.96 -3.65 7.43
CA SER A 124 21.77 -2.95 8.70
C SER A 124 23.14 -2.49 9.20
N GLY A 125 23.25 -1.33 9.79
CA GLY A 125 24.51 -0.86 10.38
C GLY A 125 25.02 -1.71 11.56
N THR A 126 24.22 -2.69 11.99
CA THR A 126 24.54 -3.65 13.06
C THR A 126 24.02 -5.03 12.67
N ALA A 127 24.45 -6.08 13.40
CA ALA A 127 23.93 -7.41 13.19
C ALA A 127 22.41 -7.46 13.44
N ALA A 128 21.67 -7.93 12.43
CA ALA A 128 20.21 -8.09 12.47
C ALA A 128 19.81 -9.52 12.12
N MET A 129 18.62 -9.91 12.52
CA MET A 129 18.01 -11.17 12.10
C MET A 129 17.27 -10.98 10.79
N TRP A 130 17.72 -11.65 9.75
CA TRP A 130 17.12 -11.66 8.42
C TRP A 130 16.32 -12.93 8.23
N VAL A 131 15.03 -12.84 7.94
CA VAL A 131 14.16 -13.99 7.71
C VAL A 131 13.89 -14.15 6.22
N CYS A 132 14.07 -15.37 5.71
CA CYS A 132 13.68 -15.73 4.35
C CYS A 132 12.16 -15.91 4.28
N GLY A 133 11.45 -15.05 3.54
CA GLY A 133 10.01 -15.09 3.37
C GLY A 133 9.48 -16.34 2.63
N ASN A 134 10.37 -17.14 2.03
CA ASN A 134 9.98 -18.39 1.37
C ASN A 134 10.01 -19.61 2.30
N CYS A 135 11.05 -19.75 3.15
CA CYS A 135 11.24 -20.98 3.95
C CYS A 135 11.43 -20.73 5.45
N GLY A 136 11.41 -19.47 5.91
CA GLY A 136 11.56 -19.13 7.31
C GLY A 136 12.99 -19.21 7.85
N HIS A 137 14.01 -19.52 7.02
CA HIS A 137 15.40 -19.53 7.47
C HIS A 137 15.80 -18.18 8.05
N ILE A 138 16.46 -18.19 9.21
CA ILE A 138 16.98 -16.99 9.86
C ILE A 138 18.49 -16.93 9.67
N HIS A 139 18.96 -15.81 9.11
CA HIS A 139 20.37 -15.45 9.02
C HIS A 139 20.65 -14.28 9.96
N ILE A 140 21.75 -14.34 10.72
CA ILE A 140 22.19 -13.27 11.61
C ILE A 140 23.42 -12.62 11.02
N GLY A 141 23.39 -11.32 10.76
CA GLY A 141 24.51 -10.58 10.18
C GLY A 141 24.13 -9.15 9.84
N GLU A 142 25.11 -8.35 9.42
CA GLU A 142 24.90 -6.95 9.00
C GLU A 142 24.19 -6.81 7.65
N ALA A 143 24.11 -7.91 6.89
CA ALA A 143 23.44 -7.95 5.60
C ALA A 143 22.73 -9.28 5.39
N ALA A 144 21.64 -9.26 4.63
CA ALA A 144 21.00 -10.45 4.13
C ALA A 144 21.94 -11.19 3.16
N PRO A 145 21.98 -12.55 3.17
CA PRO A 145 22.81 -13.31 2.25
C PRO A 145 22.35 -13.16 0.81
N GLU A 146 23.27 -13.33 -0.17
CA GLU A 146 22.94 -13.26 -1.61
C GLU A 146 21.87 -14.28 -2.00
N ASN A 147 21.97 -15.48 -1.44
CA ASN A 147 21.01 -16.56 -1.64
C ASN A 147 20.73 -17.25 -0.32
N CYS A 148 19.50 -17.70 -0.12
CA CYS A 148 19.13 -18.47 1.05
C CYS A 148 19.85 -19.82 1.03
N PRO A 149 20.64 -20.18 2.08
CA PRO A 149 21.37 -21.43 2.11
C PRO A 149 20.48 -22.68 2.21
N VAL A 150 19.19 -22.50 2.56
CA VAL A 150 18.23 -23.59 2.73
C VAL A 150 17.45 -23.84 1.45
N CYS A 151 16.88 -22.77 0.82
CA CYS A 151 15.96 -22.93 -0.30
C CYS A 151 16.44 -22.30 -1.62
N GLY A 152 17.63 -21.69 -1.65
CA GLY A 152 18.23 -21.11 -2.85
C GLY A 152 17.57 -19.80 -3.33
N LYS A 153 16.53 -19.30 -2.67
CA LYS A 153 15.88 -18.04 -3.07
C LYS A 153 16.85 -16.87 -2.92
N PRO A 154 16.82 -15.90 -3.86
CA PRO A 154 17.73 -14.75 -3.83
C PRO A 154 17.47 -13.83 -2.64
N ARG A 155 18.42 -12.92 -2.36
CA ARG A 155 18.38 -11.89 -1.30
C ARG A 155 17.05 -11.13 -1.24
N ALA A 156 16.39 -10.91 -2.36
CA ALA A 156 15.09 -10.24 -2.46
C ALA A 156 13.98 -10.88 -1.59
N TYR A 157 14.16 -12.13 -1.17
CA TYR A 157 13.22 -12.83 -0.27
C TYR A 157 13.50 -12.60 1.21
N PHE A 158 14.56 -11.86 1.57
CA PHE A 158 14.88 -11.58 2.97
C PHE A 158 14.32 -10.25 3.44
N ALA A 159 13.87 -10.23 4.67
CA ALA A 159 13.50 -9.03 5.40
C ALA A 159 14.06 -9.11 6.82
N ILE A 160 14.22 -7.96 7.48
CA ILE A 160 14.52 -7.92 8.91
C ILE A 160 13.34 -8.54 9.66
N LYS A 161 13.61 -9.49 10.55
CA LYS A 161 12.60 -10.15 11.38
C LYS A 161 11.94 -9.11 12.30
N ALA A 162 10.65 -8.96 12.17
CA ALA A 162 9.83 -8.19 13.11
C ALA A 162 9.37 -9.12 14.26
N GLU A 163 9.43 -8.62 15.50
CA GLU A 163 8.94 -9.30 16.69
C GLU A 163 8.06 -8.33 17.49
N ASN A 164 6.93 -7.99 16.88
CA ASN A 164 5.98 -7.01 17.43
C ASN A 164 4.62 -7.64 17.83
N TYR A 165 4.63 -8.91 18.22
CA TYR A 165 3.50 -9.68 18.71
C TYR A 165 3.62 -9.97 20.20
#